data_af0fdfb381d09602b3c60bce788b8b76
#
_entry.id   af0fdfb381d09602b3c60bce788b8b76
#
_cell.length_a   1.000
_cell.length_b   1.000
_cell.length_c   1.000
_cell.angle_alpha   90.00
_cell.angle_beta   90.00
_cell.angle_gamma   90.00
#
_symmetry.space_group_name_H-M   'P 1'
#
loop_
_entity.id
_entity.type
_entity.pdbx_description
1 polymer ?
#
loop_
_entity_poly.entity_id
_entity_poly.type
_entity_poly.pdbx_seq_one_letter_code
_entity_poly.pdbx_strand_id
1 'polypeptide(L)'
;MAVKKQKMQKYRQVSKVTSTEHSRMVREIFATITERYDFLNHFLSLRRDIVWRRSAVREMHFFQSKRLLDVATGTGDLAIEAIRQHPEIQVMGLDIVPEMVTIGRRKIEKKHLSGRIRFMLGDAMILPFPDDCFDVAGIAFGIRNIPDRPQALREMKRVVVPGGQVIILEMNFPRHRLFRLFYDLYLNRILPVMAGAFSRNPAAYHYLADSIMHFPPPVEFAAMMREAGLTAVEKHPLTLGITYLYIGVKPDRNGLQK
;
A
#
# COMPACT_ATOMS: atom_id res chain seq x y z
N MET A 1 5.10 25.58 21.56
CA MET A 1 5.51 24.25 22.00
C MET A 1 4.34 23.34 22.37
N ALA A 2 3.30 23.80 23.07
CA ALA A 2 2.14 23.00 23.50
C ALA A 2 1.33 22.39 22.34
N VAL A 3 1.03 23.16 21.30
CA VAL A 3 0.27 22.71 20.11
C VAL A 3 1.00 21.57 19.33
N LYS A 4 2.34 21.61 19.30
CA LYS A 4 3.17 20.53 18.69
C LYS A 4 3.12 19.23 19.51
N LYS A 5 3.12 19.32 20.86
CA LYS A 5 2.97 18.16 21.75
C LYS A 5 1.58 17.52 21.64
N GLN A 6 0.54 18.33 21.56
CA GLN A 6 -0.85 17.88 21.45
C GLN A 6 -1.13 17.16 20.10
N LYS A 7 -0.58 17.69 18.97
CA LYS A 7 -0.62 16.99 17.67
C LYS A 7 0.13 15.65 17.70
N MET A 8 1.31 15.59 18.32
CA MET A 8 2.07 14.33 18.45
C MET A 8 1.34 13.28 19.29
N GLN A 9 0.62 13.68 20.34
CA GLN A 9 -0.15 12.78 21.20
C GLN A 9 -1.36 12.20 20.46
N LYS A 10 -2.00 12.96 19.56
CA LYS A 10 -3.13 12.52 18.71
C LYS A 10 -2.76 11.37 17.77
N TYR A 11 -1.52 11.30 17.29
CA TYR A 11 -1.05 10.26 16.34
C TYR A 11 -0.49 8.99 17.01
N ARG A 12 -0.25 9.00 18.33
CA ARG A 12 0.22 7.84 19.11
C ARG A 12 -0.88 6.84 19.52
N GLN A 13 -2.15 7.10 19.23
CA GLN A 13 -3.27 6.27 19.70
C GLN A 13 -4.12 5.72 18.54
N VAL A 14 -3.48 5.30 17.43
CA VAL A 14 -4.20 4.77 16.25
C VAL A 14 -5.05 3.54 16.58
N SER A 15 -4.67 2.75 17.59
CA SER A 15 -5.42 1.57 18.04
C SER A 15 -6.72 1.88 18.82
N LYS A 16 -7.00 3.15 19.12
CA LYS A 16 -8.16 3.57 19.97
C LYS A 16 -9.17 4.47 19.26
N VAL A 17 -8.98 4.76 17.98
CA VAL A 17 -9.86 5.64 17.20
C VAL A 17 -10.83 4.85 16.34
N THR A 18 -12.00 5.42 16.04
CA THR A 18 -12.97 4.83 15.11
C THR A 18 -12.40 4.75 13.69
N SER A 19 -12.92 3.84 12.85
CA SER A 19 -12.49 3.71 11.45
C SER A 19 -12.57 5.03 10.67
N THR A 20 -13.61 5.84 10.93
CA THR A 20 -13.82 7.14 10.29
C THR A 20 -12.76 8.16 10.73
N GLU A 21 -12.42 8.20 12.01
CA GLU A 21 -11.37 9.09 12.54
C GLU A 21 -9.99 8.68 12.03
N HIS A 22 -9.74 7.38 11.95
CA HIS A 22 -8.49 6.85 11.37
C HIS A 22 -8.35 7.30 9.91
N SER A 23 -9.36 7.07 9.08
CA SER A 23 -9.34 7.48 7.66
C SER A 23 -9.15 8.99 7.51
N ARG A 24 -9.78 9.81 8.35
CA ARG A 24 -9.57 11.26 8.37
C ARG A 24 -8.14 11.64 8.73
N MET A 25 -7.58 11.02 9.76
CA MET A 25 -6.20 11.25 10.20
C MET A 25 -5.19 10.88 9.11
N VAL A 26 -5.39 9.74 8.44
CA VAL A 26 -4.57 9.29 7.30
C VAL A 26 -4.61 10.34 6.19
N ARG A 27 -5.80 10.81 5.79
CA ARG A 27 -5.95 11.87 4.78
C ARG A 27 -5.17 13.14 5.17
N GLU A 28 -5.35 13.63 6.40
CA GLU A 28 -4.67 14.83 6.91
C GLU A 28 -3.14 14.67 6.87
N ILE A 29 -2.60 13.51 7.26
CA ILE A 29 -1.16 13.24 7.23
C ILE A 29 -0.64 13.28 5.79
N PHE A 30 -1.25 12.50 4.91
CA PHE A 30 -0.77 12.35 3.54
C PHE A 30 -0.95 13.63 2.72
N ALA A 31 -2.01 14.41 2.93
CA ALA A 31 -2.19 15.71 2.29
C ALA A 31 -1.03 16.69 2.59
N THR A 32 -0.42 16.62 3.79
CA THR A 32 0.65 17.54 4.20
C THR A 32 2.03 17.20 3.64
N ILE A 33 2.25 15.99 3.15
CA ILE A 33 3.58 15.53 2.68
C ILE A 33 3.62 15.29 1.17
N THR A 34 2.52 15.50 0.47
CA THR A 34 2.27 15.06 -0.92
C THR A 34 3.33 15.54 -1.92
N GLU A 35 3.75 16.82 -1.85
CA GLU A 35 4.72 17.40 -2.81
C GLU A 35 6.10 16.75 -2.78
N ARG A 36 6.50 16.20 -1.61
CA ARG A 36 7.79 15.56 -1.39
C ARG A 36 7.68 14.05 -1.14
N TYR A 37 6.49 13.51 -1.27
CA TYR A 37 6.18 12.13 -0.93
C TYR A 37 7.06 11.12 -1.66
N ASP A 38 7.14 11.22 -2.98
CA ASP A 38 7.95 10.30 -3.79
C ASP A 38 9.43 10.43 -3.44
N PHE A 39 9.94 11.68 -3.35
CA PHE A 39 11.33 11.91 -2.99
C PHE A 39 11.67 11.31 -1.63
N LEU A 40 10.81 11.52 -0.63
CA LEU A 40 11.04 11.03 0.72
C LEU A 40 10.95 9.50 0.79
N ASN A 41 9.99 8.88 0.11
CA ASN A 41 9.91 7.43 0.06
C ASN A 41 11.15 6.81 -0.59
N HIS A 42 11.60 7.33 -1.74
CA HIS A 42 12.81 6.86 -2.40
C HIS A 42 14.07 7.08 -1.56
N PHE A 43 14.17 8.23 -0.91
CA PHE A 43 15.31 8.58 -0.07
C PHE A 43 15.37 7.70 1.19
N LEU A 44 14.26 7.58 1.91
CA LEU A 44 14.18 6.82 3.15
C LEU A 44 14.28 5.30 2.94
N SER A 45 13.83 4.80 1.81
CA SER A 45 14.00 3.39 1.44
C SER A 45 15.36 3.10 0.78
N LEU A 46 16.22 4.10 0.59
CA LEU A 46 17.44 4.02 -0.23
C LEU A 46 17.12 3.48 -1.64
N ARG A 47 15.99 3.93 -2.22
CA ARG A 47 15.43 3.49 -3.51
C ARG A 47 15.07 2.01 -3.60
N ARG A 48 15.03 1.30 -2.46
CA ARG A 48 14.61 -0.12 -2.40
C ARG A 48 13.13 -0.29 -2.73
N ASP A 49 12.30 0.71 -2.44
CA ASP A 49 10.88 0.74 -2.80
C ASP A 49 10.64 0.55 -4.30
N ILE A 50 11.52 1.05 -5.16
CA ILE A 50 11.49 0.82 -6.61
C ILE A 50 11.72 -0.67 -6.93
N VAL A 51 12.74 -1.28 -6.31
CA VAL A 51 13.06 -2.70 -6.51
C VAL A 51 11.93 -3.58 -6.00
N TRP A 52 11.35 -3.24 -4.85
CA TRP A 52 10.23 -4.00 -4.28
C TRP A 52 8.97 -3.93 -5.16
N ARG A 53 8.61 -2.74 -5.69
CA ARG A 53 7.51 -2.62 -6.66
C ARG A 53 7.77 -3.40 -7.94
N ARG A 54 9.01 -3.39 -8.45
CA ARG A 54 9.40 -4.21 -9.60
C ARG A 54 9.19 -5.69 -9.35
N SER A 55 9.57 -6.16 -8.16
CA SER A 55 9.34 -7.55 -7.76
C SER A 55 7.84 -7.88 -7.67
N ALA A 56 7.04 -6.99 -7.08
CA ALA A 56 5.60 -7.19 -6.99
C ALA A 56 4.92 -7.25 -8.36
N VAL A 57 5.29 -6.35 -9.27
CA VAL A 57 4.74 -6.33 -10.63
C VAL A 57 5.13 -7.56 -11.43
N ARG A 58 6.33 -8.11 -11.22
CA ARG A 58 6.80 -9.32 -11.89
C ARG A 58 5.94 -10.55 -11.62
N GLU A 59 5.30 -10.60 -10.45
CA GLU A 59 4.40 -11.67 -10.03
C GLU A 59 2.94 -11.46 -10.48
N MET A 60 2.64 -10.35 -11.16
CA MET A 60 1.30 -10.07 -11.70
C MET A 60 1.04 -10.84 -12.98
N HIS A 61 -0.08 -11.56 -13.04
CA HIS A 61 -0.50 -12.30 -14.22
C HIS A 61 -1.78 -11.71 -14.80
N PHE A 62 -1.72 -11.34 -16.07
CA PHE A 62 -2.83 -10.74 -16.81
C PHE A 62 -3.30 -11.68 -17.92
N PHE A 63 -4.49 -12.24 -17.80
CA PHE A 63 -4.96 -13.31 -18.70
C PHE A 63 -6.35 -13.08 -19.27
N GLN A 64 -7.24 -12.38 -18.60
CA GLN A 64 -8.65 -12.22 -19.01
C GLN A 64 -8.99 -10.77 -19.35
N SER A 65 -8.94 -9.88 -18.35
CA SER A 65 -9.37 -8.48 -18.49
C SER A 65 -8.25 -7.55 -18.94
N LYS A 66 -7.00 -7.95 -18.75
CA LYS A 66 -5.79 -7.13 -18.89
C LYS A 66 -5.88 -5.82 -18.10
N ARG A 67 -6.46 -5.89 -16.91
CA ARG A 67 -6.72 -4.74 -16.04
C ARG A 67 -6.12 -4.96 -14.66
N LEU A 68 -5.41 -3.93 -14.20
CA LEU A 68 -4.93 -3.79 -12.82
C LEU A 68 -5.76 -2.76 -12.08
N LEU A 69 -6.20 -3.08 -10.88
CA LEU A 69 -6.61 -2.11 -9.87
C LEU A 69 -5.45 -1.85 -8.92
N ASP A 70 -4.93 -0.62 -8.89
CA ASP A 70 -3.92 -0.16 -7.94
C ASP A 70 -4.61 0.57 -6.78
N VAL A 71 -4.78 -0.13 -5.66
CA VAL A 71 -5.52 0.34 -4.47
C VAL A 71 -4.57 1.14 -3.58
N ALA A 72 -5.05 2.27 -3.05
CA ALA A 72 -4.23 3.26 -2.36
C ALA A 72 -2.99 3.64 -3.21
N THR A 73 -3.27 3.97 -4.47
CA THR A 73 -2.26 4.17 -5.53
C THR A 73 -1.28 5.31 -5.22
N GLY A 74 -1.65 6.25 -4.34
CA GLY A 74 -0.86 7.44 -4.06
C GLY A 74 -0.60 8.25 -5.33
N THR A 75 0.67 8.46 -5.64
CA THR A 75 1.11 9.16 -6.84
C THR A 75 1.28 8.26 -8.07
N GLY A 76 0.92 6.96 -7.97
CA GLY A 76 0.87 6.01 -9.08
C GLY A 76 2.17 5.27 -9.40
N ASP A 77 3.10 5.15 -8.47
CA ASP A 77 4.37 4.47 -8.73
C ASP A 77 4.22 2.99 -9.09
N LEU A 78 3.29 2.27 -8.44
CA LEU A 78 3.00 0.88 -8.79
C LEU A 78 2.34 0.79 -10.17
N ALA A 79 1.36 1.66 -10.45
CA ALA A 79 0.69 1.76 -11.73
C ALA A 79 1.67 2.02 -12.89
N ILE A 80 2.61 2.97 -12.71
CA ILE A 80 3.64 3.29 -13.71
C ILE A 80 4.58 2.11 -13.93
N GLU A 81 5.01 1.45 -12.86
CA GLU A 81 5.87 0.27 -12.98
C GLU A 81 5.15 -0.90 -13.65
N ALA A 82 3.83 -1.07 -13.39
CA ALA A 82 3.01 -2.09 -14.03
C ALA A 82 2.94 -1.89 -15.56
N ILE A 83 2.66 -0.67 -16.02
CA ILE A 83 2.67 -0.36 -17.47
C ILE A 83 4.05 -0.56 -18.09
N ARG A 84 5.13 -0.27 -17.33
CA ARG A 84 6.49 -0.48 -17.84
C ARG A 84 6.81 -1.94 -18.13
N GLN A 85 6.32 -2.87 -17.30
CA GLN A 85 6.57 -4.31 -17.47
C GLN A 85 5.51 -5.01 -18.33
N HIS A 86 4.27 -4.50 -18.33
CA HIS A 86 3.10 -5.01 -19.05
C HIS A 86 2.46 -3.89 -19.87
N PRO A 87 3.03 -3.53 -21.03
CA PRO A 87 2.55 -2.38 -21.80
C PRO A 87 1.15 -2.57 -22.40
N GLU A 88 0.62 -3.80 -22.38
CA GLU A 88 -0.71 -4.14 -22.92
C GLU A 88 -1.87 -3.89 -21.96
N ILE A 89 -1.60 -3.67 -20.66
CA ILE A 89 -2.67 -3.55 -19.66
C ILE A 89 -3.24 -2.14 -19.53
N GLN A 90 -4.39 -2.05 -18.88
CA GLN A 90 -5.00 -0.81 -18.39
C GLN A 90 -4.92 -0.79 -16.85
N VAL A 91 -4.63 0.36 -16.27
CA VAL A 91 -4.56 0.51 -14.82
C VAL A 91 -5.58 1.52 -14.32
N MET A 92 -6.34 1.12 -13.31
CA MET A 92 -7.17 2.00 -12.52
C MET A 92 -6.51 2.21 -11.15
N GLY A 93 -6.03 3.41 -10.88
CA GLY A 93 -5.53 3.80 -9.57
C GLY A 93 -6.66 4.38 -8.72
N LEU A 94 -6.81 3.90 -7.49
CA LEU A 94 -7.79 4.41 -6.55
C LEU A 94 -7.08 4.88 -5.28
N ASP A 95 -7.39 6.08 -4.81
CA ASP A 95 -6.87 6.60 -3.54
C ASP A 95 -7.94 7.42 -2.81
N ILE A 96 -7.86 7.44 -1.48
CA ILE A 96 -8.76 8.19 -0.63
C ILE A 96 -8.34 9.65 -0.45
N VAL A 97 -7.10 10.00 -0.84
CA VAL A 97 -6.47 11.32 -0.67
C VAL A 97 -6.52 12.11 -1.98
N PRO A 98 -7.34 13.19 -2.08
CA PRO A 98 -7.50 13.96 -3.32
C PRO A 98 -6.18 14.54 -3.87
N GLU A 99 -5.31 14.98 -2.97
CA GLU A 99 -4.02 15.57 -3.31
C GLU A 99 -3.10 14.55 -3.99
N MET A 100 -3.10 13.29 -3.52
CA MET A 100 -2.36 12.18 -4.13
C MET A 100 -2.84 11.92 -5.55
N VAL A 101 -4.16 11.80 -5.75
CA VAL A 101 -4.77 11.62 -7.07
C VAL A 101 -4.39 12.76 -8.01
N THR A 102 -4.41 14.00 -7.53
CA THR A 102 -4.05 15.18 -8.33
C THR A 102 -2.60 15.14 -8.79
N ILE A 103 -1.67 14.82 -7.90
CA ILE A 103 -0.25 14.69 -8.25
C ILE A 103 -0.01 13.50 -9.18
N GLY A 104 -0.67 12.36 -8.89
CA GLY A 104 -0.60 11.18 -9.75
C GLY A 104 -1.05 11.48 -11.18
N ARG A 105 -2.18 12.17 -11.37
CA ARG A 105 -2.66 12.59 -12.69
C ARG A 105 -1.64 13.44 -13.44
N ARG A 106 -1.05 14.46 -12.79
CA ARG A 106 0.01 15.28 -13.40
C ARG A 106 1.25 14.46 -13.75
N LYS A 107 1.60 13.48 -12.92
CA LYS A 107 2.76 12.60 -13.13
C LYS A 107 2.58 11.68 -14.33
N ILE A 108 1.41 11.05 -14.49
CA ILE A 108 1.13 10.19 -15.65
C ILE A 108 0.98 11.01 -16.95
N GLU A 109 0.43 12.22 -16.88
CA GLU A 109 0.35 13.14 -18.02
C GLU A 109 1.76 13.51 -18.53
N LYS A 110 2.66 13.91 -17.64
CA LYS A 110 4.08 14.19 -17.98
C LYS A 110 4.82 12.99 -18.56
N LYS A 111 4.37 11.78 -18.26
CA LYS A 111 4.92 10.52 -18.78
C LYS A 111 4.18 9.98 -20.01
N HIS A 112 3.18 10.71 -20.52
CA HIS A 112 2.34 10.30 -21.64
C HIS A 112 1.60 8.95 -21.40
N LEU A 113 1.19 8.70 -20.16
CA LEU A 113 0.51 7.45 -19.75
C LEU A 113 -0.99 7.60 -19.50
N SER A 114 -1.58 8.79 -19.75
CA SER A 114 -3.00 9.08 -19.48
C SER A 114 -3.99 8.21 -20.27
N GLY A 115 -3.56 7.62 -21.39
CA GLY A 115 -4.33 6.65 -22.14
C GLY A 115 -4.36 5.24 -21.53
N ARG A 116 -3.47 4.95 -20.59
CA ARG A 116 -3.29 3.63 -19.97
C ARG A 116 -3.57 3.61 -18.47
N ILE A 117 -3.37 4.72 -17.79
CA ILE A 117 -3.58 4.85 -16.34
C ILE A 117 -4.65 5.90 -16.10
N ARG A 118 -5.63 5.57 -15.30
CA ARG A 118 -6.66 6.49 -14.82
C ARG A 118 -6.66 6.50 -13.30
N PHE A 119 -6.98 7.64 -12.70
CA PHE A 119 -7.11 7.77 -11.25
C PHE A 119 -8.51 8.19 -10.85
N MET A 120 -8.99 7.64 -9.74
CA MET A 120 -10.23 8.05 -9.10
C MET A 120 -10.09 8.15 -7.58
N LEU A 121 -10.95 8.93 -6.97
CA LEU A 121 -11.12 8.96 -5.52
C LEU A 121 -12.01 7.79 -5.10
N GLY A 122 -11.62 7.09 -4.02
CA GLY A 122 -12.42 6.02 -3.48
C GLY A 122 -11.83 5.44 -2.20
N ASP A 123 -12.66 4.68 -1.50
CA ASP A 123 -12.28 3.96 -0.28
C ASP A 123 -12.03 2.48 -0.62
N ALA A 124 -10.89 1.96 -0.18
CA ALA A 124 -10.52 0.56 -0.38
C ALA A 124 -11.47 -0.42 0.34
N MET A 125 -12.21 0.04 1.34
CA MET A 125 -13.19 -0.77 2.07
C MET A 125 -14.55 -0.88 1.34
N ILE A 126 -14.78 -0.05 0.31
CA ILE A 126 -15.99 -0.04 -0.53
C ILE A 126 -15.55 0.34 -1.95
N LEU A 127 -15.04 -0.64 -2.70
CA LEU A 127 -14.55 -0.40 -4.05
C LEU A 127 -15.70 -0.16 -5.03
N PRO A 128 -15.71 0.96 -5.78
CA PRO A 128 -16.81 1.34 -6.67
C PRO A 128 -16.71 0.61 -8.02
N PHE A 129 -16.47 -0.69 -7.99
CA PHE A 129 -16.34 -1.53 -9.18
C PHE A 129 -17.23 -2.77 -9.06
N PRO A 130 -17.73 -3.29 -10.18
CA PRO A 130 -18.43 -4.58 -10.19
C PRO A 130 -17.50 -5.73 -9.77
N ASP A 131 -18.09 -6.87 -9.47
CA ASP A 131 -17.36 -8.11 -9.29
C ASP A 131 -16.64 -8.53 -10.57
N ASP A 132 -15.55 -9.27 -10.45
CA ASP A 132 -14.89 -9.97 -11.54
C ASP A 132 -14.46 -9.07 -12.72
N CYS A 133 -13.90 -7.88 -12.47
CA CYS A 133 -13.55 -6.93 -13.52
C CYS A 133 -12.05 -6.61 -13.67
N PHE A 134 -11.18 -7.16 -12.79
CA PHE A 134 -9.72 -6.99 -12.87
C PHE A 134 -9.02 -8.35 -12.81
N ASP A 135 -7.91 -8.52 -13.53
CA ASP A 135 -7.07 -9.71 -13.35
C ASP A 135 -6.28 -9.62 -12.03
N VAL A 136 -5.87 -8.41 -11.68
CA VAL A 136 -5.06 -8.15 -10.48
C VAL A 136 -5.61 -6.95 -9.71
N ALA A 137 -5.73 -7.09 -8.40
CA ALA A 137 -5.86 -5.98 -7.46
C ALA A 137 -4.58 -5.90 -6.62
N GLY A 138 -3.81 -4.83 -6.80
CA GLY A 138 -2.54 -4.60 -6.10
C GLY A 138 -2.63 -3.46 -5.10
N ILE A 139 -1.85 -3.54 -4.02
CA ILE A 139 -1.64 -2.44 -3.09
C ILE A 139 -0.18 -2.43 -2.62
N ALA A 140 0.49 -1.28 -2.73
CA ALA A 140 1.87 -1.13 -2.31
C ALA A 140 2.00 -0.05 -1.22
N PHE A 141 2.42 -0.47 -0.01
CA PHE A 141 2.67 0.38 1.16
C PHE A 141 1.44 1.17 1.65
N GLY A 142 0.24 0.65 1.35
CA GLY A 142 -1.04 1.28 1.66
C GLY A 142 -1.88 0.53 2.70
N ILE A 143 -1.82 -0.81 2.72
CA ILE A 143 -2.74 -1.65 3.52
C ILE A 143 -2.61 -1.42 5.03
N ARG A 144 -1.44 -1.04 5.53
CA ARG A 144 -1.24 -0.74 6.96
C ARG A 144 -2.06 0.46 7.43
N ASN A 145 -2.42 1.36 6.49
CA ASN A 145 -3.17 2.59 6.76
C ASN A 145 -4.69 2.39 6.68
N ILE A 146 -5.15 1.22 6.25
CA ILE A 146 -6.58 0.90 6.16
C ILE A 146 -7.06 0.37 7.52
N PRO A 147 -8.12 0.98 8.10
CA PRO A 147 -8.60 0.60 9.43
C PRO A 147 -9.20 -0.81 9.47
N ASP A 148 -10.03 -1.17 8.50
CA ASP A 148 -10.59 -2.52 8.34
C ASP A 148 -9.92 -3.25 7.16
N ARG A 149 -8.73 -3.82 7.44
CA ARG A 149 -7.96 -4.59 6.45
C ARG A 149 -8.71 -5.83 5.94
N PRO A 150 -9.39 -6.63 6.80
CA PRO A 150 -10.22 -7.73 6.34
C PRO A 150 -11.27 -7.30 5.32
N GLN A 151 -11.94 -6.17 5.54
CA GLN A 151 -12.92 -5.65 4.59
C GLN A 151 -12.28 -5.24 3.28
N ALA A 152 -11.15 -4.53 3.31
CA ALA A 152 -10.43 -4.16 2.09
C ALA A 152 -9.97 -5.39 1.29
N LEU A 153 -9.48 -6.44 1.98
CA LEU A 153 -9.09 -7.70 1.34
C LEU A 153 -10.29 -8.42 0.70
N ARG A 154 -11.46 -8.40 1.34
CA ARG A 154 -12.71 -8.94 0.75
C ARG A 154 -13.12 -8.18 -0.51
N GLU A 155 -13.04 -6.85 -0.48
CA GLU A 155 -13.34 -6.00 -1.64
C GLU A 155 -12.34 -6.23 -2.78
N MET A 156 -11.02 -6.27 -2.47
CA MET A 156 -10.01 -6.59 -3.48
C MET A 156 -10.25 -7.96 -4.12
N LYS A 157 -10.59 -8.98 -3.30
CA LYS A 157 -10.98 -10.30 -3.81
C LYS A 157 -12.25 -10.23 -4.65
N ARG A 158 -13.25 -9.46 -4.25
CA ARG A 158 -14.53 -9.34 -4.96
C ARG A 158 -14.33 -8.85 -6.39
N VAL A 159 -13.53 -7.82 -6.57
CA VAL A 159 -13.35 -7.16 -7.86
C VAL A 159 -12.41 -7.88 -8.82
N VAL A 160 -11.57 -8.81 -8.36
CA VAL A 160 -10.76 -9.62 -9.28
C VAL A 160 -11.57 -10.77 -9.85
N VAL A 161 -11.22 -11.19 -11.07
CA VAL A 161 -11.84 -12.34 -11.75
C VAL A 161 -11.51 -13.65 -11.02
N PRO A 162 -12.27 -14.73 -11.18
CA PRO A 162 -11.86 -16.06 -10.74
C PRO A 162 -10.48 -16.42 -11.30
N GLY A 163 -9.59 -16.99 -10.48
CA GLY A 163 -8.17 -17.18 -10.81
C GLY A 163 -7.31 -15.91 -10.74
N GLY A 164 -7.91 -14.75 -10.61
CA GLY A 164 -7.20 -13.46 -10.48
C GLY A 164 -6.49 -13.29 -9.16
N GLN A 165 -5.54 -12.35 -9.10
CA GLN A 165 -4.62 -12.18 -7.98
C GLN A 165 -4.93 -10.95 -7.14
N VAL A 166 -4.75 -11.11 -5.82
CA VAL A 166 -4.61 -9.99 -4.88
C VAL A 166 -3.15 -9.94 -4.42
N ILE A 167 -2.47 -8.84 -4.74
CA ILE A 167 -1.03 -8.65 -4.48
C ILE A 167 -0.84 -7.52 -3.50
N ILE A 168 -0.17 -7.82 -2.38
CA ILE A 168 0.10 -6.86 -1.31
C ILE A 168 1.60 -6.73 -1.13
N LEU A 169 2.12 -5.52 -1.27
CA LEU A 169 3.50 -5.18 -0.95
C LEU A 169 3.50 -4.26 0.28
N GLU A 170 4.04 -4.73 1.41
CA GLU A 170 3.96 -3.93 2.64
C GLU A 170 5.21 -4.08 3.52
N MET A 171 5.52 -2.99 4.22
CA MET A 171 6.61 -2.97 5.19
C MET A 171 6.25 -3.77 6.44
N ASN A 172 7.25 -4.44 7.00
CA ASN A 172 7.09 -5.20 8.23
C ASN A 172 8.24 -4.91 9.21
N PHE A 173 8.01 -5.18 10.49
CA PHE A 173 9.04 -5.03 11.49
C PHE A 173 9.89 -6.31 11.57
N PRO A 174 11.22 -6.27 11.32
CA PRO A 174 12.05 -7.46 11.24
C PRO A 174 12.06 -8.27 12.54
N ARG A 175 12.05 -9.61 12.44
CA ARG A 175 12.04 -10.51 13.60
C ARG A 175 13.43 -10.86 14.12
N HIS A 176 14.46 -10.76 13.26
CA HIS A 176 15.83 -11.09 13.66
C HIS A 176 16.36 -10.06 14.68
N ARG A 177 16.77 -10.50 15.88
CA ARG A 177 17.08 -9.64 17.04
C ARG A 177 18.06 -8.51 16.74
N LEU A 178 19.19 -8.81 16.11
CA LEU A 178 20.20 -7.79 15.76
C LEU A 178 19.68 -6.80 14.72
N PHE A 179 19.03 -7.32 13.68
CA PHE A 179 18.49 -6.47 12.63
C PHE A 179 17.32 -5.60 13.11
N ARG A 180 16.52 -6.14 14.00
CA ARG A 180 15.46 -5.40 14.70
C ARG A 180 16.01 -4.21 15.48
N LEU A 181 17.14 -4.38 16.19
CA LEU A 181 17.77 -3.29 16.93
C LEU A 181 18.23 -2.15 16.01
N PHE A 182 18.89 -2.47 14.90
CA PHE A 182 19.29 -1.47 13.90
C PHE A 182 18.10 -0.79 13.23
N TYR A 183 17.07 -1.55 12.90
CA TYR A 183 15.87 -1.02 12.24
C TYR A 183 15.05 -0.16 13.19
N ASP A 184 14.95 -0.54 14.46
CA ASP A 184 14.33 0.27 15.51
C ASP A 184 15.08 1.59 15.73
N LEU A 185 16.41 1.54 15.78
CA LEU A 185 17.25 2.74 15.85
C LEU A 185 17.02 3.64 14.63
N TYR A 186 16.97 3.04 13.43
CA TYR A 186 16.68 3.78 12.21
C TYR A 186 15.31 4.45 12.26
N LEU A 187 14.24 3.71 12.55
CA LEU A 187 12.88 4.24 12.58
C LEU A 187 12.65 5.29 13.67
N ASN A 188 13.23 5.10 14.85
CA ASN A 188 12.93 5.93 16.02
C ASN A 188 13.92 7.08 16.24
N ARG A 189 15.12 7.03 15.66
CA ARG A 189 16.15 8.06 15.84
C ARG A 189 16.59 8.71 14.54
N ILE A 190 16.94 7.91 13.52
CA ILE A 190 17.51 8.42 12.27
C ILE A 190 16.42 9.01 11.38
N LEU A 191 15.34 8.27 11.16
CA LEU A 191 14.23 8.68 10.32
C LEU A 191 13.59 10.01 10.76
N PRO A 192 13.27 10.26 12.05
CA PRO A 192 12.71 11.54 12.49
C PRO A 192 13.67 12.73 12.31
N VAL A 193 14.98 12.53 12.50
CA VAL A 193 15.98 13.59 12.30
C VAL A 193 16.09 13.93 10.81
N MET A 194 16.22 12.92 9.95
CA MET A 194 16.28 13.13 8.50
C MET A 194 14.99 13.77 7.99
N ALA A 195 13.85 13.29 8.45
CA ALA A 195 12.56 13.85 8.10
C ALA A 195 12.36 15.28 8.59
N GLY A 196 12.86 15.61 9.78
CA GLY A 196 12.83 16.96 10.33
C GLY A 196 13.59 17.98 9.49
N ALA A 197 14.65 17.56 8.82
CA ALA A 197 15.42 18.39 7.89
C ALA A 197 14.69 18.62 6.55
N PHE A 198 13.87 17.68 6.11
CA PHE A 198 13.26 17.68 4.77
C PHE A 198 11.73 17.82 4.76
N SER A 199 11.05 17.66 5.89
CA SER A 199 9.59 17.70 5.99
C SER A 199 9.07 18.79 6.91
N ARG A 200 7.99 19.43 6.45
CA ARG A 200 7.23 20.39 7.28
C ARG A 200 6.36 19.72 8.35
N ASN A 201 6.19 18.37 8.30
CA ASN A 201 5.36 17.63 9.25
C ASN A 201 6.11 16.41 9.84
N PRO A 202 6.89 16.58 10.93
CA PRO A 202 7.56 15.48 11.62
C PRO A 202 6.60 14.40 12.15
N ALA A 203 5.33 14.74 12.43
CA ALA A 203 4.34 13.80 12.95
C ALA A 203 4.01 12.67 11.94
N ALA A 204 4.11 12.94 10.63
CA ALA A 204 3.90 11.93 9.59
C ALA A 204 4.91 10.77 9.69
N TYR A 205 6.13 11.04 10.14
CA TYR A 205 7.18 10.01 10.26
C TYR A 205 7.08 9.21 11.54
N HIS A 206 6.61 9.83 12.62
CA HIS A 206 6.24 9.07 13.81
C HIS A 206 5.07 8.11 13.51
N TYR A 207 4.09 8.58 12.75
CA TYR A 207 3.00 7.73 12.26
C TYR A 207 3.52 6.59 11.39
N LEU A 208 4.45 6.86 10.46
CA LEU A 208 5.07 5.84 9.61
C LEU A 208 5.74 4.74 10.46
N ALA A 209 6.59 5.12 11.42
CA ALA A 209 7.25 4.17 12.30
C ALA A 209 6.24 3.36 13.13
N ASP A 210 5.25 4.04 13.72
CA ASP A 210 4.20 3.41 14.52
C ASP A 210 3.36 2.43 13.70
N SER A 211 2.94 2.82 12.49
CA SER A 211 2.14 1.97 11.60
C SER A 211 2.89 0.70 11.14
N ILE A 212 4.22 0.78 10.95
CA ILE A 212 5.05 -0.38 10.62
C ILE A 212 5.21 -1.31 11.83
N MET A 213 5.45 -0.75 13.02
CA MET A 213 5.63 -1.54 14.24
C MET A 213 4.36 -2.30 14.66
N HIS A 214 3.19 -1.75 14.37
CA HIS A 214 1.89 -2.34 14.72
C HIS A 214 1.24 -3.11 13.56
N PHE A 215 1.92 -3.24 12.43
CA PHE A 215 1.43 -4.08 11.35
C PHE A 215 1.52 -5.57 11.72
N PRO A 216 0.52 -6.40 11.40
CA PRO A 216 0.51 -7.81 11.74
C PRO A 216 1.76 -8.55 11.25
N PRO A 217 2.28 -9.51 12.03
CA PRO A 217 3.35 -10.38 11.58
C PRO A 217 3.00 -11.09 10.26
N PRO A 218 3.98 -11.43 9.41
CA PRO A 218 3.72 -11.98 8.08
C PRO A 218 2.84 -13.24 8.05
N VAL A 219 2.92 -14.08 9.08
CA VAL A 219 2.08 -15.28 9.18
C VAL A 219 0.63 -14.92 9.48
N GLU A 220 0.41 -13.97 10.38
CA GLU A 220 -0.92 -13.48 10.75
C GLU A 220 -1.58 -12.73 9.60
N PHE A 221 -0.83 -11.89 8.88
CA PHE A 221 -1.37 -11.19 7.72
C PHE A 221 -1.74 -12.17 6.59
N ALA A 222 -0.92 -13.19 6.33
CA ALA A 222 -1.25 -14.24 5.36
C ALA A 222 -2.48 -15.05 5.80
N ALA A 223 -2.68 -15.29 7.10
CA ALA A 223 -3.90 -15.90 7.62
C ALA A 223 -5.13 -15.01 7.35
N MET A 224 -5.03 -13.70 7.61
CA MET A 224 -6.08 -12.72 7.30
C MET A 224 -6.49 -12.73 5.81
N MET A 225 -5.52 -12.90 4.89
CA MET A 225 -5.81 -13.04 3.46
C MET A 225 -6.63 -14.32 3.18
N ARG A 226 -6.28 -15.44 3.83
CA ARG A 226 -7.06 -16.69 3.70
C ARG A 226 -8.48 -16.58 4.30
N GLU A 227 -8.60 -15.91 5.44
CA GLU A 227 -9.90 -15.61 6.07
C GLU A 227 -10.77 -14.70 5.20
N ALA A 228 -10.18 -13.81 4.41
CA ALA A 228 -10.89 -13.06 3.38
C ALA A 228 -11.33 -13.90 2.18
N GLY A 229 -10.96 -15.21 2.16
CA GLY A 229 -11.35 -16.20 1.15
C GLY A 229 -10.43 -16.23 -0.06
N LEU A 230 -9.17 -15.80 0.07
CA LEU A 230 -8.12 -16.02 -0.92
C LEU A 230 -7.48 -17.39 -0.71
N THR A 231 -7.11 -18.03 -1.80
CA THR A 231 -6.41 -19.33 -1.83
C THR A 231 -4.97 -19.14 -2.33
N ALA A 232 -4.17 -20.20 -2.28
CA ALA A 232 -2.76 -20.19 -2.69
C ALA A 232 -1.98 -18.98 -2.13
N VAL A 233 -2.24 -18.65 -0.85
CA VAL A 233 -1.62 -17.48 -0.22
C VAL A 233 -0.16 -17.74 0.08
N GLU A 234 0.69 -17.01 -0.63
CA GLU A 234 2.14 -17.01 -0.47
C GLU A 234 2.64 -15.71 0.19
N LYS A 235 3.83 -15.76 0.78
CA LYS A 235 4.52 -14.61 1.36
C LYS A 235 6.01 -14.69 1.12
N HIS A 236 6.56 -13.67 0.45
CA HIS A 236 7.96 -13.62 0.07
C HIS A 236 8.66 -12.48 0.82
N PRO A 237 9.68 -12.77 1.64
CA PRO A 237 10.46 -11.72 2.31
C PRO A 237 11.37 -11.01 1.31
N LEU A 238 11.33 -9.69 1.34
CA LEU A 238 12.22 -8.82 0.57
C LEU A 238 13.15 -8.08 1.53
N THR A 239 14.41 -7.90 1.13
CA THR A 239 15.42 -7.18 1.92
C THR A 239 15.42 -7.59 3.41
N LEU A 240 15.75 -8.87 3.67
CA LEU A 240 15.84 -9.45 5.02
C LEU A 240 14.56 -9.31 5.86
N GLY A 241 13.38 -9.21 5.19
CA GLY A 241 12.09 -9.13 5.86
C GLY A 241 11.68 -7.72 6.32
N ILE A 242 12.32 -6.66 5.82
CA ILE A 242 11.83 -5.27 5.97
C ILE A 242 10.51 -5.09 5.24
N THR A 243 10.35 -5.76 4.11
CA THR A 243 9.16 -5.73 3.27
C THR A 243 8.78 -7.15 2.92
N TYR A 244 7.48 -7.39 2.83
CA TYR A 244 6.94 -8.65 2.33
C TYR A 244 6.06 -8.41 1.12
N LEU A 245 6.18 -9.30 0.18
CA LEU A 245 5.25 -9.46 -0.93
C LEU A 245 4.32 -10.63 -0.60
N TYR A 246 3.01 -10.36 -0.57
CA TYR A 246 1.98 -11.37 -0.39
C TYR A 246 1.20 -11.50 -1.68
N ILE A 247 0.91 -12.74 -2.06
CA ILE A 247 0.13 -13.09 -3.24
C ILE A 247 -0.98 -14.01 -2.79
N GLY A 248 -2.21 -13.72 -3.17
CA GLY A 248 -3.35 -14.60 -2.95
C GLY A 248 -4.19 -14.66 -4.22
N VAL A 249 -4.82 -15.78 -4.48
CA VAL A 249 -5.62 -16.03 -5.68
C VAL A 249 -7.09 -16.12 -5.30
N LYS A 250 -7.97 -15.50 -6.09
CA LYS A 250 -9.40 -15.73 -5.98
C LYS A 250 -9.73 -17.13 -6.48
N PRO A 251 -10.39 -17.99 -5.69
CA PRO A 251 -10.75 -19.32 -6.15
C PRO A 251 -11.67 -19.26 -7.37
N ASP A 252 -11.53 -20.24 -8.24
CA ASP A 252 -12.45 -20.42 -9.38
C ASP A 252 -13.88 -20.72 -8.89
N ARG A 253 -14.88 -20.32 -9.67
CA ARG A 253 -16.30 -20.56 -9.33
C ARG A 253 -16.61 -22.07 -9.15
N ASN A 254 -15.80 -22.94 -9.74
CA ASN A 254 -15.92 -24.40 -9.67
C ASN A 254 -14.98 -25.03 -8.62
N GLY A 255 -14.26 -24.26 -7.82
CA GLY A 255 -13.22 -24.70 -6.88
C GLY A 255 -13.74 -25.32 -5.57
N LEU A 256 -15.02 -25.70 -5.47
CA LEU A 256 -15.57 -26.48 -4.35
C LEU A 256 -15.65 -27.99 -4.64
N GLN A 257 -15.10 -28.45 -5.77
CA GLN A 257 -15.03 -29.88 -6.09
C GLN A 257 -13.65 -30.23 -6.65
N LYS A 258 -12.66 -30.39 -5.78
CA LYS A 258 -11.58 -31.37 -5.95
C LYS A 258 -10.95 -31.65 -4.59
#